data_d874aa80104c97cb0882b7a720bdd1bf
#
_entry.id   d874aa80104c97cb0882b7a720bdd1bf
#
_cell.length_a   1.000
_cell.length_b   1.000
_cell.length_c   1.000
_cell.angle_alpha   90.00
_cell.angle_beta   90.00
_cell.angle_gamma   90.00
#
_symmetry.space_group_name_H-M   'P 1'
#
loop_
_entity.id
_entity.type
_entity.pdbx_description
1 polymer ?
#
loop_
_entity_poly.entity_id
_entity_poly.type
_entity_poly.pdbx_seq_one_letter_code
_entity_poly.pdbx_strand_id
1 'polypeptide(L)'
;MKCLLNGAETEALWDTGAQVSIIPSNWVRKFYPGTDVRNIAELLGLGGLDLKTANGTDLPYKGWVELTFSLAEENSQRSLQVPFLVAKDSLDMPIVGFNVIEEITKQPVDCASAGVGESVVDALSSSLTGVEKEKVEALVNLIKTESAQELCSIKSRKQDTLIPKGQSVIVSCRAATGPFGKVPVLFELDPDSSYPSDLEIPETQLTVTSASTCRVNTRVDNPSKHDVVLKGRTYLLS
;
A
#
# COMPACT_ATOMS: atom_id res chain seq x y z
N MET A 1 10.84 -5.14 -8.33
CA MET A 1 10.25 -5.56 -9.62
C MET A 1 10.99 -4.91 -10.79
N LYS A 2 10.96 -5.55 -11.96
CA LYS A 2 11.45 -4.94 -13.20
C LYS A 2 10.30 -4.25 -13.93
N CYS A 3 10.51 -3.01 -14.35
CA CYS A 3 9.53 -2.21 -15.09
C CYS A 3 10.24 -1.29 -16.08
N LEU A 4 9.47 -0.66 -16.96
CA LEU A 4 9.97 0.40 -17.85
C LEU A 4 9.37 1.73 -17.38
N LEU A 5 10.24 2.72 -17.16
CA LEU A 5 9.84 4.10 -16.92
C LEU A 5 10.30 4.95 -18.10
N ASN A 6 9.36 5.58 -18.82
CA ASN A 6 9.64 6.26 -20.12
C ASN A 6 10.47 5.38 -21.09
N GLY A 7 10.21 4.08 -21.12
CA GLY A 7 10.93 3.12 -21.95
C GLY A 7 12.32 2.70 -21.44
N ALA A 8 12.81 3.27 -20.34
CA ALA A 8 14.07 2.87 -19.72
C ALA A 8 13.83 1.71 -18.71
N GLU A 9 14.56 0.62 -18.88
CA GLU A 9 14.51 -0.51 -17.96
C GLU A 9 14.94 -0.08 -16.57
N THR A 10 14.10 -0.37 -15.57
CA THR A 10 14.24 0.14 -14.22
C THR A 10 13.90 -0.97 -13.23
N GLU A 11 14.66 -1.04 -12.15
CA GLU A 11 14.31 -1.85 -11.00
C GLU A 11 13.62 -0.95 -9.95
N ALA A 12 12.41 -1.31 -9.53
CA ALA A 12 11.60 -0.55 -8.59
C ALA A 12 11.08 -1.44 -7.45
N LEU A 13 10.87 -0.86 -6.28
CA LEU A 13 10.16 -1.52 -5.20
C LEU A 13 8.65 -1.50 -5.49
N TRP A 14 8.01 -2.65 -5.41
CA TRP A 14 6.55 -2.78 -5.41
C TRP A 14 6.07 -2.66 -3.96
N ASP A 15 5.32 -1.62 -3.67
CA ASP A 15 4.90 -1.30 -2.29
C ASP A 15 3.41 -0.97 -2.24
N THR A 16 2.60 -1.94 -1.78
CA THR A 16 1.16 -1.77 -1.62
C THR A 16 0.80 -0.86 -0.44
N GLY A 17 1.72 -0.64 0.50
CA GLY A 17 1.55 0.29 1.62
C GLY A 17 1.84 1.75 1.25
N ALA A 18 2.52 2.00 0.12
CA ALA A 18 2.71 3.35 -0.38
C ALA A 18 1.49 3.79 -1.20
N GLN A 19 0.78 4.81 -0.76
CA GLN A 19 -0.40 5.33 -1.49
C GLN A 19 -0.02 5.96 -2.83
N VAL A 20 1.19 6.48 -2.97
CA VAL A 20 1.68 7.17 -4.16
C VAL A 20 3.03 6.61 -4.61
N SER A 21 3.28 6.67 -5.92
CA SER A 21 4.56 6.29 -6.49
C SER A 21 5.60 7.38 -6.27
N ILE A 22 6.84 6.98 -5.95
CA ILE A 22 7.92 7.89 -5.56
C ILE A 22 9.18 7.57 -6.36
N ILE A 23 9.89 8.60 -6.80
CA ILE A 23 11.15 8.46 -7.49
C ILE A 23 12.25 9.29 -6.82
N PRO A 24 13.46 8.75 -6.60
CA PRO A 24 14.56 9.53 -6.03
C PRO A 24 14.99 10.67 -6.98
N SER A 25 15.33 11.83 -6.44
CA SER A 25 15.71 12.98 -7.26
C SER A 25 17.01 12.75 -8.06
N ASN A 26 17.93 11.91 -7.56
CA ASN A 26 19.12 11.49 -8.28
C ASN A 26 18.78 10.61 -9.50
N TRP A 27 17.71 9.79 -9.43
CA TRP A 27 17.22 9.01 -10.56
C TRP A 27 16.68 9.90 -11.67
N VAL A 28 15.85 10.90 -11.34
CA VAL A 28 15.35 11.87 -12.33
C VAL A 28 16.50 12.56 -13.04
N ARG A 29 17.50 13.04 -12.31
CA ARG A 29 18.67 13.68 -12.90
C ARG A 29 19.52 12.77 -13.79
N LYS A 30 19.63 11.48 -13.41
CA LYS A 30 20.46 10.51 -14.12
C LYS A 30 19.81 9.97 -15.38
N PHE A 31 18.53 9.60 -15.29
CA PHE A 31 17.83 8.89 -16.36
C PHE A 31 16.88 9.78 -17.18
N TYR A 32 16.49 10.93 -16.62
CA TYR A 32 15.54 11.86 -17.25
C TYR A 32 16.01 13.32 -17.16
N PRO A 33 17.23 13.63 -17.66
CA PRO A 33 17.88 14.94 -17.43
C PRO A 33 17.13 16.13 -18.07
N GLY A 34 16.18 15.88 -18.96
CA GLY A 34 15.33 16.92 -19.58
C GLY A 34 13.93 17.02 -18.99
N THR A 35 13.63 16.27 -17.93
CA THR A 35 12.28 16.29 -17.33
C THR A 35 12.21 17.36 -16.24
N ASP A 36 11.30 18.31 -16.43
CA ASP A 36 11.03 19.35 -15.42
C ASP A 36 10.27 18.78 -14.23
N VAL A 37 10.79 19.00 -13.03
CA VAL A 37 10.08 18.70 -11.78
C VAL A 37 9.04 19.78 -11.53
N ARG A 38 7.77 19.43 -11.70
CA ARG A 38 6.62 20.33 -11.55
C ARG A 38 6.29 20.55 -10.08
N ASN A 39 5.67 21.69 -9.80
CA ASN A 39 5.21 21.99 -8.43
C ASN A 39 4.01 21.09 -8.07
N ILE A 40 3.97 20.60 -6.83
CA ILE A 40 2.87 19.76 -6.35
C ILE A 40 1.52 20.50 -6.39
N ALA A 41 1.51 21.82 -6.27
CA ALA A 41 0.31 22.63 -6.39
C ALA A 41 -0.38 22.52 -7.76
N GLU A 42 0.35 22.16 -8.81
CA GLU A 42 -0.23 21.89 -10.14
C GLU A 42 -1.04 20.60 -10.16
N LEU A 43 -0.67 19.62 -9.32
CA LEU A 43 -1.35 18.34 -9.23
C LEU A 43 -2.52 18.36 -8.25
N LEU A 44 -2.35 19.01 -7.09
CA LEU A 44 -3.29 18.96 -5.96
C LEU A 44 -3.98 20.30 -5.66
N GLY A 45 -3.72 21.34 -6.41
CA GLY A 45 -4.19 22.69 -6.10
C GLY A 45 -3.39 23.35 -4.97
N LEU A 46 -4.01 24.28 -4.22
CA LEU A 46 -3.33 25.09 -3.19
C LEU A 46 -2.94 24.32 -1.90
N GLY A 47 -3.27 23.03 -1.81
CA GLY A 47 -2.89 22.18 -0.67
C GLY A 47 -1.49 21.60 -0.83
N GLY A 48 -0.68 21.59 0.22
CA GLY A 48 0.53 20.79 0.29
C GLY A 48 0.17 19.31 0.52
N LEU A 49 1.06 18.40 0.12
CA LEU A 49 0.95 16.98 0.43
C LEU A 49 1.81 16.68 1.66
N ASP A 50 1.18 16.19 2.71
CA ASP A 50 1.88 15.71 3.91
C ASP A 50 2.18 14.23 3.74
N LEU A 51 3.44 13.93 3.40
CA LEU A 51 3.90 12.57 3.16
C LEU A 51 4.65 12.06 4.37
N LYS A 52 4.23 10.92 4.86
CA LYS A 52 4.90 10.22 5.96
C LYS A 52 5.39 8.85 5.52
N THR A 53 6.54 8.48 6.03
CA THR A 53 7.04 7.10 5.91
C THR A 53 6.34 6.21 6.95
N ALA A 54 6.42 4.90 6.80
CA ALA A 54 5.79 3.93 7.70
C ALA A 54 6.18 4.09 9.18
N ASN A 55 7.30 4.74 9.48
CA ASN A 55 7.73 5.08 10.84
C ASN A 55 7.24 6.45 11.32
N GLY A 56 6.33 7.11 10.58
CA GLY A 56 5.75 8.41 10.94
C GLY A 56 6.65 9.61 10.67
N THR A 57 7.84 9.45 10.10
CA THR A 57 8.72 10.57 9.73
C THR A 57 8.30 11.20 8.41
N ASP A 58 8.41 12.52 8.31
CA ASP A 58 8.10 13.23 7.08
C ASP A 58 9.04 12.80 5.95
N LEU A 59 8.46 12.54 4.77
CA LEU A 59 9.19 12.29 3.55
C LEU A 59 9.31 13.59 2.73
N PRO A 60 10.47 14.27 2.75
CA PRO A 60 10.63 15.49 2.00
C PRO A 60 10.67 15.23 0.49
N TYR A 61 9.88 15.96 -0.27
CA TYR A 61 9.82 15.91 -1.72
C TYR A 61 10.12 17.28 -2.36
N LYS A 62 10.44 17.28 -3.66
CA LYS A 62 10.74 18.49 -4.45
C LYS A 62 9.57 18.93 -5.34
N GLY A 63 8.69 18.01 -5.67
CA GLY A 63 7.60 18.17 -6.61
C GLY A 63 7.25 16.83 -7.22
N TRP A 64 6.78 16.83 -8.46
CA TRP A 64 6.38 15.62 -9.16
C TRP A 64 6.84 15.61 -10.62
N VAL A 65 6.95 14.43 -11.20
CA VAL A 65 7.21 14.21 -12.63
C VAL A 65 6.20 13.22 -13.18
N GLU A 66 5.81 13.38 -14.41
CA GLU A 66 4.95 12.44 -15.11
C GLU A 66 5.82 11.49 -15.93
N LEU A 67 5.70 10.19 -15.68
CA LEU A 67 6.44 9.16 -16.37
C LEU A 67 5.48 8.12 -16.94
N THR A 68 5.82 7.59 -18.12
CA THR A 68 5.13 6.43 -18.67
C THR A 68 5.64 5.18 -17.97
N PHE A 69 4.78 4.50 -17.25
CA PHE A 69 5.07 3.21 -16.61
C PHE A 69 4.56 2.07 -17.48
N SER A 70 5.36 1.01 -17.63
CA SER A 70 4.92 -0.28 -18.16
C SER A 70 5.68 -1.43 -17.50
N LEU A 71 5.09 -2.63 -17.52
CA LEU A 71 5.77 -3.84 -17.06
C LEU A 71 6.90 -4.20 -18.05
N ALA A 72 7.99 -4.81 -17.56
CA ALA A 72 9.20 -5.06 -18.35
C ALA A 72 9.09 -6.19 -19.38
N GLU A 73 7.91 -6.69 -19.67
CA GLU A 73 7.70 -7.76 -20.65
C GLU A 73 7.60 -7.21 -22.08
N GLU A 74 8.27 -7.90 -23.03
CA GLU A 74 8.36 -7.49 -24.43
C GLU A 74 7.00 -7.36 -25.15
N ASN A 75 5.93 -7.98 -24.61
CA ASN A 75 4.59 -7.96 -25.19
C ASN A 75 3.59 -7.13 -24.41
N SER A 76 3.98 -6.48 -23.33
CA SER A 76 3.08 -5.64 -22.55
C SER A 76 2.77 -4.34 -23.31
N GLN A 77 1.65 -4.30 -24.02
CA GLN A 77 1.12 -3.07 -24.64
C GLN A 77 0.54 -2.10 -23.59
N ARG A 78 0.64 -2.44 -22.30
CA ARG A 78 0.06 -1.65 -21.22
C ARG A 78 1.05 -0.62 -20.74
N SER A 79 0.69 0.63 -20.96
CA SER A 79 1.43 1.76 -20.42
C SER A 79 0.49 2.70 -19.70
N LEU A 80 0.93 3.23 -18.55
CA LEU A 80 0.21 4.21 -17.75
C LEU A 80 1.00 5.49 -17.66
N GLN A 81 0.34 6.63 -17.78
CA GLN A 81 0.92 7.91 -17.42
C GLN A 81 0.76 8.10 -15.92
N VAL A 82 1.87 8.14 -15.20
CA VAL A 82 1.87 8.13 -13.75
C VAL A 82 2.59 9.33 -13.18
N PRO A 83 1.97 10.10 -12.26
CA PRO A 83 2.66 11.09 -11.48
C PRO A 83 3.52 10.39 -10.40
N PHE A 84 4.83 10.59 -10.49
CA PHE A 84 5.78 10.17 -9.46
C PHE A 84 6.19 11.37 -8.61
N LEU A 85 6.09 11.27 -7.31
CA LEU A 85 6.66 12.25 -6.41
C LEU A 85 8.18 12.14 -6.39
N VAL A 86 8.86 13.28 -6.50
CA VAL A 86 10.31 13.34 -6.50
C VAL A 86 10.82 13.54 -5.08
N ALA A 87 11.28 12.45 -4.45
CA ALA A 87 11.84 12.50 -3.10
C ALA A 87 13.22 13.17 -3.08
N LYS A 88 13.52 13.86 -1.97
CA LYS A 88 14.86 14.44 -1.73
C LYS A 88 15.81 13.35 -1.26
N ASP A 89 16.55 12.76 -2.20
CA ASP A 89 17.78 11.94 -1.98
C ASP A 89 17.80 10.91 -0.80
N SER A 90 16.62 10.45 -0.37
CA SER A 90 16.48 9.51 0.76
C SER A 90 16.16 8.07 0.35
N LEU A 91 16.04 7.81 -0.95
CA LEU A 91 15.67 6.51 -1.49
C LEU A 91 16.73 6.01 -2.47
N ASP A 92 16.99 4.71 -2.46
CA ASP A 92 17.97 4.07 -3.36
C ASP A 92 17.38 3.70 -4.72
N MET A 93 16.06 3.46 -4.78
CA MET A 93 15.34 3.06 -5.99
C MET A 93 13.93 3.66 -6.03
N PRO A 94 13.28 3.73 -7.19
CA PRO A 94 11.88 4.09 -7.31
C PRO A 94 10.96 3.13 -6.54
N ILE A 95 9.86 3.67 -6.04
CA ILE A 95 8.76 2.93 -5.40
C ILE A 95 7.55 3.04 -6.31
N VAL A 96 6.97 1.91 -6.67
CA VAL A 96 5.68 1.82 -7.36
C VAL A 96 4.62 1.62 -6.29
N GLY A 97 3.82 2.64 -6.07
CA GLY A 97 2.80 2.69 -5.04
C GLY A 97 1.44 2.18 -5.52
N PHE A 98 0.47 2.20 -4.61
CA PHE A 98 -0.87 1.66 -4.81
C PHE A 98 -1.62 2.36 -5.97
N ASN A 99 -1.37 3.64 -6.22
CA ASN A 99 -1.94 4.37 -7.35
C ASN A 99 -1.66 3.70 -8.72
N VAL A 100 -0.49 3.08 -8.89
CA VAL A 100 -0.14 2.33 -10.12
C VAL A 100 -0.62 0.89 -10.04
N ILE A 101 -0.44 0.28 -8.87
CA ILE A 101 -0.78 -1.13 -8.61
C ILE A 101 -2.26 -1.37 -8.87
N GLU A 102 -3.11 -0.52 -8.33
CA GLU A 102 -4.55 -0.57 -8.50
C GLU A 102 -4.96 -0.43 -9.97
N GLU A 103 -4.39 0.56 -10.65
CA GLU A 103 -4.71 0.81 -12.07
C GLU A 103 -4.33 -0.38 -12.97
N ILE A 104 -3.14 -0.96 -12.77
CA ILE A 104 -2.72 -2.15 -13.53
C ILE A 104 -3.64 -3.33 -13.28
N THR A 105 -4.04 -3.53 -12.03
CA THR A 105 -4.83 -4.71 -11.64
C THR A 105 -6.30 -4.60 -12.04
N LYS A 106 -6.85 -3.37 -12.12
CA LYS A 106 -8.23 -3.11 -12.51
C LYS A 106 -8.48 -3.11 -14.03
N GLN A 107 -7.45 -2.82 -14.83
CA GLN A 107 -7.62 -2.76 -16.27
C GLN A 107 -8.07 -4.12 -16.83
N PRO A 108 -9.21 -4.18 -17.57
CA PRO A 108 -9.64 -5.39 -18.19
C PRO A 108 -8.58 -5.86 -19.21
N VAL A 109 -8.37 -7.17 -19.26
CA VAL A 109 -7.60 -7.76 -20.35
C VAL A 109 -8.47 -7.65 -21.60
N ASP A 110 -8.18 -6.69 -22.46
CA ASP A 110 -8.84 -6.62 -23.77
C ASP A 110 -8.43 -7.84 -24.58
N CYS A 111 -9.25 -8.90 -24.47
CA CYS A 111 -9.09 -10.16 -25.21
C CYS A 111 -9.35 -10.01 -26.73
N ALA A 112 -9.55 -8.80 -27.24
CA ALA A 112 -10.06 -8.61 -28.59
C ALA A 112 -8.99 -8.45 -29.67
N SER A 113 -7.71 -8.29 -29.37
CA SER A 113 -6.71 -7.94 -30.39
C SER A 113 -5.38 -8.68 -30.36
N ALA A 114 -5.16 -9.62 -29.46
CA ALA A 114 -3.91 -10.39 -29.48
C ALA A 114 -4.18 -11.88 -29.22
N GLY A 115 -3.61 -12.72 -30.05
CA GLY A 115 -3.56 -14.14 -29.80
C GLY A 115 -2.85 -14.41 -28.47
N VAL A 116 -3.48 -15.21 -27.61
CA VAL A 116 -2.97 -15.65 -26.29
C VAL A 116 -2.53 -14.47 -25.40
N GLY A 117 -3.51 -13.71 -24.89
CA GLY A 117 -3.27 -12.60 -23.97
C GLY A 117 -2.71 -13.09 -22.65
N GLU A 118 -1.49 -12.71 -22.35
CA GLU A 118 -0.87 -12.91 -21.06
C GLU A 118 -1.73 -12.23 -19.99
N SER A 119 -2.05 -12.95 -18.92
CA SER A 119 -2.87 -12.39 -17.84
C SER A 119 -2.05 -11.37 -17.06
N VAL A 120 -2.70 -10.40 -16.39
CA VAL A 120 -2.02 -9.46 -15.48
C VAL A 120 -1.16 -10.21 -14.46
N VAL A 121 -1.62 -11.39 -14.04
CA VAL A 121 -0.91 -12.27 -13.12
C VAL A 121 0.40 -12.77 -13.72
N ASP A 122 0.40 -13.18 -14.99
CA ASP A 122 1.59 -13.68 -15.66
C ASP A 122 2.62 -12.57 -15.83
N ALA A 123 2.18 -11.38 -16.28
CA ALA A 123 3.02 -10.20 -16.43
C ALA A 123 3.64 -9.75 -15.08
N LEU A 124 2.85 -9.74 -14.02
CA LEU A 124 3.35 -9.43 -12.67
C LEU A 124 4.28 -10.51 -12.14
N SER A 125 3.98 -11.79 -12.36
CA SER A 125 4.82 -12.91 -11.91
C SER A 125 6.22 -12.87 -12.54
N SER A 126 6.30 -12.51 -13.82
CA SER A 126 7.57 -12.34 -14.53
C SER A 126 8.35 -11.10 -14.03
N SER A 127 7.63 -10.04 -13.65
CA SER A 127 8.23 -8.79 -13.17
C SER A 127 8.67 -8.84 -11.70
N LEU A 128 8.01 -9.66 -10.88
CA LEU A 128 8.30 -9.80 -9.45
C LEU A 128 9.30 -10.94 -9.20
N THR A 129 10.55 -10.59 -8.92
CA THR A 129 11.61 -11.56 -8.69
C THR A 129 11.42 -12.31 -7.37
N GLY A 130 11.38 -13.66 -7.43
CA GLY A 130 11.33 -14.51 -6.23
C GLY A 130 9.95 -14.65 -5.58
N VAL A 131 8.89 -14.20 -6.25
CA VAL A 131 7.50 -14.35 -5.78
C VAL A 131 6.83 -15.50 -6.54
N GLU A 132 6.20 -16.41 -5.81
CA GLU A 132 5.43 -17.51 -6.40
C GLU A 132 4.16 -17.00 -7.08
N LYS A 133 3.80 -17.56 -8.24
CA LYS A 133 2.63 -17.12 -9.03
C LYS A 133 1.34 -17.12 -8.23
N GLU A 134 1.13 -18.12 -7.37
CA GLU A 134 -0.06 -18.23 -6.51
C GLU A 134 -0.18 -17.04 -5.54
N LYS A 135 0.95 -16.50 -5.09
CA LYS A 135 0.96 -15.30 -4.24
C LYS A 135 0.62 -14.04 -5.02
N VAL A 136 1.08 -13.96 -6.27
CA VAL A 136 0.72 -12.85 -7.18
C VAL A 136 -0.77 -12.90 -7.51
N GLU A 137 -1.32 -14.09 -7.81
CA GLU A 137 -2.76 -14.27 -8.03
C GLU A 137 -3.59 -13.85 -6.81
N ALA A 138 -3.16 -14.25 -5.61
CA ALA A 138 -3.83 -13.85 -4.38
C ALA A 138 -3.80 -12.33 -4.18
N LEU A 139 -2.65 -11.68 -4.45
CA LEU A 139 -2.51 -10.23 -4.36
C LEU A 139 -3.40 -9.51 -5.38
N VAL A 140 -3.40 -9.93 -6.64
CA VAL A 140 -4.25 -9.33 -7.69
C VAL A 140 -5.73 -9.48 -7.36
N ASN A 141 -6.14 -10.65 -6.84
CA ASN A 141 -7.51 -10.87 -6.43
C ASN A 141 -7.90 -10.02 -5.22
N LEU A 142 -6.99 -9.86 -4.26
CA LEU A 142 -7.18 -8.97 -3.11
C LEU A 142 -7.44 -7.54 -3.59
N ILE A 143 -6.54 -6.97 -4.40
CA ILE A 143 -6.68 -5.60 -4.92
C ILE A 143 -7.97 -5.41 -5.72
N LYS A 144 -8.38 -6.39 -6.54
CA LYS A 144 -9.65 -6.34 -7.28
C LYS A 144 -10.89 -6.37 -6.38
N THR A 145 -10.82 -7.03 -5.25
CA THR A 145 -11.93 -7.13 -4.30
C THR A 145 -12.01 -5.93 -3.36
N GLU A 146 -10.89 -5.35 -2.99
CA GLU A 146 -10.83 -4.19 -2.07
C GLU A 146 -11.50 -2.92 -2.61
N SER A 147 -11.57 -2.76 -3.92
CA SER A 147 -12.28 -1.60 -4.49
C SER A 147 -13.79 -1.59 -4.21
N ALA A 148 -14.34 -2.55 -3.47
CA ALA A 148 -15.78 -2.69 -3.33
C ALA A 148 -16.32 -2.96 -1.92
N GLN A 149 -15.59 -3.46 -0.94
CA GLN A 149 -16.19 -3.80 0.35
C GLN A 149 -15.20 -3.81 1.51
N GLU A 150 -15.56 -3.08 2.57
CA GLU A 150 -15.11 -3.30 3.93
C GLU A 150 -15.32 -4.79 4.30
N LEU A 151 -14.23 -5.54 4.44
CA LEU A 151 -14.33 -7.00 4.66
C LEU A 151 -14.75 -7.33 6.08
N CYS A 152 -14.20 -6.65 7.06
CA CYS A 152 -14.60 -6.78 8.45
C CYS A 152 -13.90 -5.74 9.33
N SER A 153 -14.52 -5.41 10.44
CA SER A 153 -13.89 -4.58 11.48
C SER A 153 -13.25 -5.43 12.58
N ILE A 154 -12.11 -4.96 13.09
CA ILE A 154 -11.44 -5.55 14.25
C ILE A 154 -11.85 -4.81 15.52
N LYS A 155 -12.29 -5.58 16.52
CA LYS A 155 -12.63 -5.07 17.85
C LYS A 155 -11.71 -5.60 18.92
N SER A 156 -11.32 -4.74 19.86
CA SER A 156 -10.70 -5.17 21.11
C SER A 156 -11.62 -6.11 21.92
N ARG A 157 -11.04 -6.87 22.82
CA ARG A 157 -11.82 -7.75 23.72
C ARG A 157 -12.71 -6.93 24.66
N LYS A 158 -13.54 -7.62 25.45
CA LYS A 158 -14.48 -6.98 26.40
C LYS A 158 -13.79 -6.21 27.54
N GLN A 159 -12.55 -6.57 27.86
CA GLN A 159 -11.81 -5.97 28.98
C GLN A 159 -11.00 -4.76 28.50
N ASP A 160 -11.00 -3.74 29.35
CA ASP A 160 -10.13 -2.58 29.15
C ASP A 160 -8.67 -3.02 29.22
N THR A 161 -7.84 -2.45 28.39
CA THR A 161 -6.39 -2.73 28.33
C THR A 161 -5.63 -1.44 28.63
N LEU A 162 -4.82 -1.45 29.70
CA LEU A 162 -3.91 -0.35 30.00
C LEU A 162 -2.68 -0.45 29.08
N ILE A 163 -2.35 0.63 28.40
CA ILE A 163 -1.17 0.76 27.58
C ILE A 163 -0.27 1.82 28.22
N PRO A 164 0.80 1.42 28.89
CA PRO A 164 1.64 2.35 29.60
C PRO A 164 2.35 3.34 28.63
N LYS A 165 2.66 4.52 29.14
CA LYS A 165 3.37 5.56 28.39
C LYS A 165 4.66 5.04 27.77
N GLY A 166 4.89 5.36 26.50
CA GLY A 166 6.12 5.01 25.77
C GLY A 166 6.29 3.50 25.55
N GLN A 167 5.23 2.68 25.74
CA GLN A 167 5.30 1.23 25.58
C GLN A 167 4.39 0.73 24.46
N SER A 168 4.75 -0.45 23.96
CA SER A 168 3.95 -1.24 23.01
C SER A 168 3.33 -2.43 23.73
N VAL A 169 2.07 -2.68 23.49
CA VAL A 169 1.34 -3.83 24.05
C VAL A 169 0.68 -4.63 22.94
N ILE A 170 0.76 -5.95 23.02
CA ILE A 170 0.00 -6.83 22.11
C ILE A 170 -1.43 -6.96 22.62
N VAL A 171 -2.37 -6.41 21.89
CA VAL A 171 -3.80 -6.46 22.19
C VAL A 171 -4.45 -7.59 21.43
N SER A 172 -5.14 -8.46 22.15
CA SER A 172 -5.91 -9.55 21.54
C SER A 172 -7.27 -9.04 21.10
N CYS A 173 -7.56 -9.16 19.82
CA CYS A 173 -8.75 -8.64 19.16
C CYS A 173 -9.59 -9.76 18.55
N ARG A 174 -10.77 -9.41 18.05
CA ARG A 174 -11.64 -10.28 17.26
C ARG A 174 -12.00 -9.58 15.95
N ALA A 175 -11.84 -10.29 14.84
CA ALA A 175 -12.38 -9.93 13.55
C ALA A 175 -13.61 -10.82 13.29
N ALA A 176 -14.72 -10.22 12.90
CA ALA A 176 -15.90 -10.95 12.41
C ALA A 176 -15.73 -11.12 10.89
N THR A 177 -14.99 -12.14 10.51
CA THR A 177 -14.83 -12.49 9.10
C THR A 177 -16.02 -13.33 8.67
N GLY A 178 -16.63 -12.97 7.55
CA GLY A 178 -17.66 -13.81 6.93
C GLY A 178 -17.12 -15.19 6.54
N PRO A 179 -17.84 -15.99 5.75
CA PRO A 179 -17.46 -17.34 5.34
C PRO A 179 -16.34 -17.34 4.30
N PHE A 180 -15.36 -16.45 4.44
CA PHE A 180 -14.20 -16.37 3.56
C PHE A 180 -13.21 -17.49 3.90
N GLY A 181 -12.58 -18.05 2.87
CA GLY A 181 -11.47 -19.00 3.00
C GLY A 181 -10.23 -18.36 3.63
N LYS A 182 -9.09 -19.03 3.56
CA LYS A 182 -7.80 -18.42 3.92
C LYS A 182 -7.51 -17.26 2.97
N VAL A 183 -7.71 -16.04 3.42
CA VAL A 183 -7.45 -14.82 2.65
C VAL A 183 -6.44 -13.99 3.43
N PRO A 184 -5.34 -13.53 2.82
CA PRO A 184 -4.52 -12.47 3.39
C PRO A 184 -5.34 -11.19 3.38
N VAL A 185 -5.40 -10.49 4.50
CA VAL A 185 -6.09 -9.20 4.64
C VAL A 185 -5.13 -8.18 5.20
N LEU A 186 -5.17 -6.99 4.66
CA LEU A 186 -4.52 -5.82 5.21
C LEU A 186 -5.55 -5.11 6.10
N PHE A 187 -5.14 -4.74 7.29
CA PHE A 187 -5.97 -3.93 8.17
C PHE A 187 -5.44 -2.52 8.22
N GLU A 188 -6.29 -1.58 7.89
CA GLU A 188 -6.02 -0.16 7.93
C GLU A 188 -6.73 0.49 9.13
N LEU A 189 -6.22 1.66 9.54
CA LEU A 189 -6.86 2.47 10.56
C LEU A 189 -8.19 2.99 10.03
N ASP A 190 -9.27 2.65 10.69
CA ASP A 190 -10.56 3.26 10.42
C ASP A 190 -10.54 4.72 10.90
N PRO A 191 -10.65 5.71 9.99
CA PRO A 191 -10.66 7.13 10.38
C PRO A 191 -11.82 7.50 11.28
N ASP A 192 -12.92 6.73 11.25
CA ASP A 192 -14.09 6.90 12.11
C ASP A 192 -14.01 6.06 13.40
N SER A 193 -12.87 5.38 13.63
CA SER A 193 -12.69 4.55 14.80
C SER A 193 -12.68 5.37 16.10
N SER A 194 -13.32 4.84 17.13
CA SER A 194 -13.45 5.48 18.45
C SER A 194 -12.29 5.20 19.40
N TYR A 195 -11.13 4.77 18.87
CA TYR A 195 -9.98 4.53 19.74
C TYR A 195 -9.26 5.84 20.11
N PRO A 196 -8.54 5.88 21.24
CA PRO A 196 -7.82 7.07 21.66
C PRO A 196 -6.77 7.53 20.64
N SER A 197 -6.81 8.81 20.26
CA SER A 197 -5.86 9.41 19.28
C SER A 197 -4.39 9.40 19.73
N ASP A 198 -4.14 9.16 21.01
CA ASP A 198 -2.80 9.03 21.57
C ASP A 198 -2.15 7.67 21.34
N LEU A 199 -2.88 6.73 20.75
CA LEU A 199 -2.39 5.39 20.44
C LEU A 199 -2.10 5.27 18.94
N GLU A 200 -1.06 4.54 18.62
CA GLU A 200 -0.70 4.18 17.26
C GLU A 200 -0.87 2.67 17.05
N ILE A 201 -1.53 2.29 15.98
CA ILE A 201 -1.69 0.90 15.58
C ILE A 201 -1.04 0.76 14.22
N PRO A 202 0.10 0.08 14.11
CA PRO A 202 0.73 -0.13 12.82
C PRO A 202 -0.16 -1.00 11.93
N GLU A 203 -0.20 -0.67 10.65
CA GLU A 203 -0.82 -1.52 9.64
C GLU A 203 -0.32 -2.95 9.77
N THR A 204 -1.22 -3.90 9.78
CA THR A 204 -0.86 -5.28 10.03
C THR A 204 -1.48 -6.18 8.97
N GLN A 205 -0.64 -6.89 8.23
CA GLN A 205 -1.08 -7.95 7.34
C GLN A 205 -1.35 -9.21 8.12
N LEU A 206 -2.55 -9.76 8.01
CA LEU A 206 -2.97 -10.96 8.70
C LEU A 206 -3.55 -11.98 7.72
N THR A 207 -3.30 -13.25 7.98
CA THR A 207 -3.99 -14.33 7.28
C THR A 207 -5.24 -14.71 8.06
N VAL A 208 -6.40 -14.40 7.52
CA VAL A 208 -7.68 -14.79 8.11
C VAL A 208 -7.96 -16.24 7.75
N THR A 209 -8.22 -17.07 8.76
CA THR A 209 -8.65 -18.45 8.57
C THR A 209 -10.18 -18.54 8.54
N SER A 210 -10.72 -19.54 7.85
CA SER A 210 -12.13 -19.77 7.51
C SER A 210 -13.16 -19.86 8.64
N ALA A 211 -12.87 -19.34 9.81
CA ALA A 211 -13.81 -19.29 10.91
C ALA A 211 -14.63 -17.99 10.83
N SER A 212 -15.92 -18.05 11.12
CA SER A 212 -16.82 -16.87 11.19
C SER A 212 -16.34 -15.79 12.18
N THR A 213 -15.36 -16.10 12.99
CA THR A 213 -14.65 -15.18 13.91
C THR A 213 -13.21 -15.63 14.08
N CYS A 214 -12.26 -14.80 13.80
CA CYS A 214 -10.86 -15.07 14.08
C CYS A 214 -10.35 -14.22 15.25
N ARG A 215 -9.34 -14.77 15.94
CA ARG A 215 -8.57 -14.01 16.94
C ARG A 215 -7.38 -13.40 16.26
N VAL A 216 -7.20 -12.12 16.49
CA VAL A 216 -6.12 -11.32 15.93
C VAL A 216 -5.34 -10.71 17.08
N ASN A 217 -4.03 -10.77 17.02
CA ASN A 217 -3.17 -10.08 17.97
C ASN A 217 -2.55 -8.88 17.24
N THR A 218 -2.90 -7.69 17.70
CA THR A 218 -2.45 -6.43 17.10
C THR A 218 -1.53 -5.71 18.06
N ARG A 219 -0.43 -5.19 17.58
CA ARG A 219 0.43 -4.32 18.35
C ARG A 219 -0.22 -2.95 18.46
N VAL A 220 -0.23 -2.38 19.67
CA VAL A 220 -0.70 -1.03 19.93
C VAL A 220 0.41 -0.28 20.65
N ASP A 221 0.83 0.83 20.11
CA ASP A 221 1.90 1.66 20.62
C ASP A 221 1.31 2.90 21.32
N ASN A 222 1.88 3.27 22.45
CA ASN A 222 1.53 4.51 23.15
C ASN A 222 2.73 5.45 23.15
N PRO A 223 2.89 6.32 22.15
CA PRO A 223 3.98 7.29 22.10
C PRO A 223 3.79 8.46 23.07
N SER A 224 2.63 8.56 23.70
CA SER A 224 2.31 9.68 24.57
C SER A 224 3.09 9.64 25.90
N LYS A 225 3.03 10.75 26.66
CA LYS A 225 3.69 10.90 27.96
C LYS A 225 2.86 10.42 29.14
N HIS A 226 1.70 9.85 28.91
CA HIS A 226 0.78 9.34 29.95
C HIS A 226 0.26 7.95 29.59
N ASP A 227 -0.23 7.25 30.58
CA ASP A 227 -0.84 5.94 30.37
C ASP A 227 -2.21 6.11 29.71
N VAL A 228 -2.51 5.28 28.71
CA VAL A 228 -3.78 5.31 27.97
C VAL A 228 -4.55 4.02 28.20
N VAL A 229 -5.84 4.14 28.45
CA VAL A 229 -6.72 2.97 28.58
C VAL A 229 -7.49 2.77 27.29
N LEU A 230 -7.19 1.68 26.59
CA LEU A 230 -8.00 1.20 25.49
C LEU A 230 -9.24 0.49 26.04
N LYS A 231 -10.40 1.07 25.79
CA LYS A 231 -11.67 0.51 26.24
C LYS A 231 -11.97 -0.82 25.57
N GLY A 232 -12.64 -1.70 26.32
CA GLY A 232 -13.10 -2.97 25.79
C GLY A 232 -14.14 -2.78 24.68
N ARG A 233 -14.08 -3.59 23.62
CA ARG A 233 -14.92 -3.55 22.41
C ARG A 233 -14.74 -2.30 21.54
N THR A 234 -13.63 -1.58 21.68
CA THR A 234 -13.26 -0.50 20.77
C THR A 234 -12.96 -1.07 19.39
N TYR A 235 -13.48 -0.43 18.35
CA TYR A 235 -13.09 -0.67 16.97
C TYR A 235 -11.69 -0.13 16.78
N LEU A 236 -10.81 -0.92 16.23
CA LEU A 236 -9.41 -0.57 16.02
C LEU A 236 -9.10 -0.37 14.54
N LEU A 237 -9.60 -1.26 13.71
CA LEU A 237 -9.25 -1.34 12.29
C LEU A 237 -10.48 -1.84 11.51
N SER A 238 -10.58 -1.46 10.26
CA SER A 238 -11.58 -1.95 9.30
C SER A 238 -10.92 -2.43 8.01
#